data_a4271e3b5cdb0d5c241bad325f022a1c
#
_entry.id   a4271e3b5cdb0d5c241bad325f022a1c
#
_cell.length_a   1.000
_cell.length_b   1.000
_cell.length_c   1.000
_cell.angle_alpha   90.00
_cell.angle_beta   90.00
_cell.angle_gamma   90.00
#
_symmetry.space_group_name_H-M   'P 1'
#
loop_
_entity.id
_entity.type
_entity.pdbx_description
1 polymer ?
#
loop_
_entity_poly.entity_id
_entity_poly.type
_entity_poly.pdbx_seq_one_letter_code
_entity_poly.pdbx_strand_id
1 'polypeptide(L)' 'MTNTLEIHIEQLRAELRNADPAERAQIEAELEQARAELAALIAAEDAEPPH' A
#
# COMPACT_ATOMS: atom_id res chain seq x y z
N MET A 1 -7.64 2.52 -9.41
CA MET A 1 -6.76 1.71 -10.21
C MET A 1 -5.61 1.19 -9.36
N THR A 2 -5.42 -0.10 -9.39
CA THR A 2 -4.43 -0.75 -8.55
C THR A 2 -3.00 -0.36 -8.91
N ASN A 3 -2.76 -0.03 -10.18
CA ASN A 3 -1.43 0.36 -10.64
C ASN A 3 -0.87 1.56 -9.89
N THR A 4 -1.68 2.58 -9.70
CA THR A 4 -1.24 3.78 -8.99
C THR A 4 -0.88 3.46 -7.55
N LEU A 5 -1.69 2.61 -6.93
CA LEU A 5 -1.46 2.21 -5.54
C LEU A 5 -0.19 1.37 -5.41
N GLU A 6 0.04 0.49 -6.37
CA GLU A 6 1.24 -0.33 -6.38
C GLU A 6 2.50 0.53 -6.53
N ILE A 7 2.45 1.53 -7.40
CA ILE A 7 3.57 2.45 -7.57
C ILE A 7 3.80 3.22 -6.28
N HIS A 8 2.73 3.65 -5.63
CA HIS A 8 2.83 4.37 -4.36
C HIS A 8 3.49 3.49 -3.29
N ILE A 9 3.11 2.23 -3.22
CA ILE A 9 3.70 1.28 -2.28
C ILE A 9 5.18 1.08 -2.56
N GLU A 10 5.55 0.98 -3.83
CA GLU A 10 6.94 0.84 -4.21
C GLU A 10 7.76 2.05 -3.77
N GLN A 11 7.20 3.24 -3.96
CA GLN A 11 7.87 4.46 -3.54
C GLN A 11 8.05 4.51 -2.03
N LEU A 12 7.04 4.11 -1.29
CA LEU A 12 7.12 4.07 0.17
C LEU A 12 8.19 3.08 0.64
N ARG A 13 8.29 1.95 -0.03
CA ARG A 13 9.30 0.95 0.32
C ARG A 13 10.71 1.48 0.04
N ALA A 14 10.87 2.21 -1.05
CA ALA A 14 12.16 2.82 -1.37
C ALA A 14 12.53 3.89 -0.35
N GLU A 15 11.56 4.69 0.04
CA GLU A 15 11.77 5.71 1.06
C GLU A 15 12.12 5.10 2.40
N LEU A 16 11.50 3.97 2.71
CA LEU A 16 11.76 3.28 3.96
C LEU A 16 13.21 2.85 4.08
N ARG A 17 13.80 2.43 2.98
CA ARG A 17 15.20 2.01 2.97
C ARG A 17 16.15 3.14 3.33
N ASN A 18 15.80 4.36 2.97
CA ASN A 18 16.66 5.52 3.17
C ASN A 18 16.19 6.41 4.31
N ALA A 19 15.16 5.99 5.04
CA ALA A 19 14.58 6.84 6.08
C ALA A 19 15.32 6.67 7.40
N ASP A 20 15.32 7.76 8.17
CA ASP A 20 15.82 7.73 9.54
C ASP A 20 14.84 6.94 10.43
N PRO A 21 15.31 6.44 11.59
CA PRO A 21 14.43 5.68 12.46
C PRO A 21 13.13 6.40 12.84
N ALA A 22 13.18 7.71 12.99
CA ALA A 22 12.00 8.49 13.32
C ALA A 22 11.02 8.54 12.15
N GLU A 23 11.55 8.66 10.94
CA GLU A 23 10.73 8.70 9.74
C GLU A 23 10.22 7.31 9.35
N ARG A 24 10.97 6.29 9.68
CA ARG A 24 10.59 4.92 9.34
C ARG A 24 9.24 4.55 9.93
N ALA A 25 9.01 4.92 11.19
CA ALA A 25 7.75 4.60 11.83
C ALA A 25 6.57 5.20 11.07
N GLN A 26 6.73 6.43 10.61
CA GLN A 26 5.68 7.10 9.85
C GLN A 26 5.49 6.48 8.48
N ILE A 27 6.60 6.18 7.80
CA ILE A 27 6.53 5.56 6.48
C ILE A 27 5.94 4.17 6.58
N GLU A 28 6.28 3.42 7.60
CA GLU A 28 5.72 2.09 7.81
C GLU A 28 4.21 2.15 8.03
N ALA A 29 3.74 3.16 8.75
CA ALA A 29 2.31 3.33 8.96
C ALA A 29 1.60 3.62 7.64
N GLU A 30 2.19 4.50 6.83
CA GLU A 30 1.62 4.83 5.53
C GLU A 30 1.66 3.63 4.59
N LEU A 31 2.75 2.88 4.62
CA LEU A 31 2.89 1.69 3.80
C LEU A 31 1.83 0.65 4.15
N GLU A 32 1.63 0.44 5.44
CA GLU A 32 0.64 -0.51 5.90
C GLU A 32 -0.77 -0.09 5.48
N GLN A 33 -1.05 1.19 5.56
CA GLN A 33 -2.35 1.71 5.14
C GLN A 33 -2.54 1.54 3.64
N ALA A 34 -1.50 1.81 2.85
CA ALA A 34 -1.57 1.65 1.40
C ALA A 34 -1.76 0.18 1.03
N ARG A 35 -1.08 -0.71 1.73
CA ARG A 35 -1.24 -2.14 1.48
C ARG A 35 -2.64 -2.61 1.84
N ALA A 36 -3.21 -2.07 2.91
CA ALA A 36 -4.56 -2.41 3.29
C ALA A 36 -5.56 -1.94 2.24
N GLU A 37 -5.34 -0.75 1.70
CA GLU A 37 -6.19 -0.24 0.64
C GLU A 37 -6.09 -1.08 -0.62
N LEU A 38 -4.88 -1.50 -0.96
CA LEU A 38 -4.68 -2.35 -2.12
C LEU A 38 -5.38 -3.69 -1.93
N ALA A 39 -5.24 -4.27 -0.75
CA ALA A 39 -5.89 -5.54 -0.45
C ALA A 39 -7.41 -5.41 -0.53
N ALA A 40 -7.94 -4.30 -0.06
CA ALA A 40 -9.38 -4.06 -0.12
C ALA A 40 -9.86 -3.94 -1.56
N LEU A 41 -9.08 -3.27 -2.39
CA LEU A 41 -9.42 -3.13 -3.81
C LEU A 41 -9.39 -4.47 -4.53
N ILE A 42 -8.37 -5.27 -4.24
CA ILE A 42 -8.26 -6.59 -4.85
C ILE A 42 -9.41 -7.47 -4.39
N ALA A 43 -9.73 -7.43 -3.11
CA ALA A 43 -10.84 -8.21 -2.57
C ALA A 43 -12.17 -7.78 -3.20
N ALA A 44 -12.33 -6.49 -3.41
CA ALA A 44 -13.55 -5.99 -4.04
C ALA A 44 -13.68 -6.45 -5.49
N GLU A 45 -12.55 -6.54 -6.19
CA GLU A 45 -12.56 -7.01 -7.58
C GLU A 45 -12.80 -8.52 -7.65
N ASP A 46 -12.25 -9.26 -6.70
CA ASP A 46 -12.42 -10.71 -6.65
C ASP A 46 -13.79 -11.11 -6.15
N ALA A 47 -14.41 -10.26 -5.35
CA ALA A 47 -15.70 -10.54 -4.77
C ALA A 47 -16.81 -10.18 -5.75
N GLU A 48 -16.80 -10.80 -6.90
CA GLU A 48 -17.88 -10.59 -7.86
C GLU A 48 -19.17 -11.19 -7.31
N PRO A 49 -20.27 -10.44 -7.44
CA PRO A 49 -21.54 -10.97 -6.98
C PRO A 49 -21.92 -12.19 -7.81
N PRO A 50 -22.44 -13.21 -7.18
CA PRO A 50 -22.92 -14.39 -7.90
C PRO A 50 -24.08 -14.01 -8.80
N HIS A 51 -24.08 -14.55 -9.96
CA HIS A 51 -25.15 -14.30 -10.93
C HIS A 51 -26.27 -15.29 -10.79
#